data_470edb4be2d565fba41c6a6c0059dc95
#
_entry.id   470edb4be2d565fba41c6a6c0059dc95
#
_cell.length_a   1.000
_cell.length_b   1.000
_cell.length_c   1.000
_cell.angle_alpha   90.00
_cell.angle_beta   90.00
_cell.angle_gamma   90.00
#
_symmetry.space_group_name_H-M   'P 1'
#
loop_
_entity.id
_entity.type
_entity.pdbx_description
1 polymer ?
#
loop_
_entity_poly.entity_id
_entity_poly.type
_entity_poly.pdbx_seq_one_letter_code
_entity_poly.pdbx_strand_id
1 'polypeptide(L)'
;MSSSFDSVSFLKTVTNQPGVYRMYNAELVVIYVGKAKDLKKRLSSYFRKTIDSEKTRALVSHIFKIDVTVTHTETEALILEHNYIKQYLPKYNVLLRDDKSYPYIFISAHKHPRLSMHRGAKKKKGEYFGPYPDSGAVRETLHLIQKIFPVRQCEDTVYSNRTRPCLMYQIGRCAGPCVSTIISDDDYAELVDYVRLFLQGKDKQVLETLIGKMEQASQALKFEQAAKFRDQIQAIRRVQEQQFVSDDSMDDMDVLGFAQESGIACIHILMIRQGKVLGSRSHFPKIPNNTSQQEVFYSFLSQYYLSHNEARTVPTRIILNQGLLEDVAPLQEALSTIAGRKVQFHANPTGIRARYLKLSNTNALTALTSKINHKMTISQRFKELRDLLGLESIQRMECFDISHTMGESTIASCVVFNQEGPVKQEYRRYNITGITGGDDYAAMGQALERRYSKQLDIEKIPDVVFIDGGKGQLNRAYEIISQHWQDWPKRPRLIGIAKGVTRKPGLETLITTDGEESHLPSDAPALHLMQHIRDESHNHAIAGHRAKRGKTRRTSALEGIEGIGPKRRQALLKYMGGLQELKRASAEEIAKVPGISHSLAENIYQALKQ
;
A
#
# COMPACT_ATOMS: atom_id res chain seq x y z
N MET A 1 -43.31 9.36 -13.72
CA MET A 1 -43.84 7.99 -13.82
C MET A 1 -42.64 7.06 -14.01
N SER A 2 -42.22 6.32 -12.98
CA SER A 2 -41.15 5.35 -13.09
C SER A 2 -41.69 4.15 -13.88
N SER A 3 -41.25 3.99 -15.14
CA SER A 3 -41.56 2.77 -15.89
C SER A 3 -40.88 1.59 -15.17
N SER A 4 -41.69 0.74 -14.55
CA SER A 4 -41.20 -0.50 -13.94
C SER A 4 -40.63 -1.38 -15.07
N PHE A 5 -39.45 -1.96 -14.84
CA PHE A 5 -38.81 -2.88 -15.77
C PHE A 5 -39.73 -4.07 -16.08
N ASP A 6 -40.08 -4.28 -17.39
CA ASP A 6 -40.88 -5.42 -17.81
C ASP A 6 -40.03 -6.71 -17.85
N SER A 7 -39.97 -7.36 -16.71
CA SER A 7 -39.22 -8.60 -16.54
C SER A 7 -39.79 -9.78 -17.35
N VAL A 8 -41.12 -9.80 -17.60
CA VAL A 8 -41.78 -10.91 -18.28
C VAL A 8 -41.39 -10.94 -19.77
N SER A 9 -41.50 -9.80 -20.44
CA SER A 9 -41.06 -9.67 -21.86
C SER A 9 -39.57 -9.88 -22.00
N PHE A 10 -38.75 -9.34 -21.10
CA PHE A 10 -37.31 -9.51 -21.09
C PHE A 10 -36.89 -11.00 -20.95
N LEU A 11 -37.47 -11.75 -20.02
CA LEU A 11 -37.12 -13.15 -19.78
C LEU A 11 -37.46 -14.08 -20.97
N LYS A 12 -38.38 -13.68 -21.85
CA LYS A 12 -38.67 -14.42 -23.09
C LYS A 12 -37.52 -14.36 -24.11
N THR A 13 -36.73 -13.29 -24.09
CA THR A 13 -35.61 -13.07 -25.01
C THR A 13 -34.29 -13.67 -24.50
N VAL A 14 -34.21 -14.07 -23.24
CA VAL A 14 -32.98 -14.57 -22.61
C VAL A 14 -32.74 -16.04 -22.95
N THR A 15 -31.49 -16.36 -23.34
CA THR A 15 -31.03 -17.72 -23.64
C THR A 15 -30.69 -18.52 -22.37
N ASN A 16 -30.65 -19.85 -22.51
CA ASN A 16 -30.16 -20.76 -21.45
C ASN A 16 -28.64 -20.97 -21.46
N GLN A 17 -27.91 -20.27 -22.31
CA GLN A 17 -26.46 -20.35 -22.41
C GLN A 17 -25.78 -19.69 -21.19
N PRO A 18 -24.49 -20.04 -20.89
CA PRO A 18 -23.70 -19.32 -19.88
C PRO A 18 -23.42 -17.88 -20.34
N GLY A 19 -23.23 -16.99 -19.35
CA GLY A 19 -22.92 -15.61 -19.65
C GLY A 19 -22.93 -14.69 -18.45
N VAL A 20 -22.80 -13.41 -18.73
CA VAL A 20 -22.76 -12.32 -17.75
C VAL A 20 -23.91 -11.34 -18.02
N TYR A 21 -24.53 -10.87 -16.95
CA TYR A 21 -25.57 -9.85 -17.02
C TYR A 21 -25.19 -8.63 -16.20
N ARG A 22 -25.59 -7.44 -16.71
CA ARG A 22 -25.38 -6.13 -16.07
C ARG A 22 -26.74 -5.50 -15.84
N MET A 23 -26.99 -5.09 -14.61
CA MET A 23 -28.21 -4.41 -14.21
C MET A 23 -27.93 -2.92 -14.05
N TYR A 24 -28.80 -2.08 -14.61
CA TYR A 24 -28.67 -0.64 -14.64
C TYR A 24 -29.82 0.02 -13.87
N ASN A 25 -29.56 1.15 -13.24
CA ASN A 25 -30.58 2.03 -12.67
C ASN A 25 -31.18 2.97 -13.72
N ALA A 26 -32.05 3.88 -13.30
CA ALA A 26 -32.72 4.85 -14.18
C ALA A 26 -31.76 5.84 -14.86
N GLU A 27 -30.62 6.12 -14.24
CA GLU A 27 -29.52 6.96 -14.78
C GLU A 27 -28.57 6.17 -15.68
N LEU A 28 -28.91 4.94 -16.05
CA LEU A 28 -28.09 4.04 -16.85
C LEU A 28 -26.71 3.71 -16.24
N VAL A 29 -26.58 3.81 -14.92
CA VAL A 29 -25.38 3.39 -14.20
C VAL A 29 -25.48 1.91 -13.87
N VAL A 30 -24.38 1.16 -14.09
CA VAL A 30 -24.32 -0.27 -13.71
C VAL A 30 -24.33 -0.39 -12.18
N ILE A 31 -25.39 -1.01 -11.65
CA ILE A 31 -25.56 -1.20 -10.21
C ILE A 31 -25.24 -2.62 -9.74
N TYR A 32 -25.27 -3.61 -10.63
CA TYR A 32 -24.89 -4.99 -10.34
C TYR A 32 -24.38 -5.70 -11.60
N VAL A 33 -23.40 -6.58 -11.41
CA VAL A 33 -22.89 -7.51 -12.43
C VAL A 33 -22.95 -8.92 -11.85
N GLY A 34 -23.40 -9.89 -12.62
CA GLY A 34 -23.41 -11.28 -12.19
C GLY A 34 -23.20 -12.25 -13.34
N LYS A 35 -22.62 -13.41 -13.04
CA LYS A 35 -22.49 -14.53 -13.99
C LYS A 35 -23.62 -15.55 -13.82
N ALA A 36 -23.84 -16.34 -14.84
CA ALA A 36 -24.72 -17.49 -14.77
C ALA A 36 -24.21 -18.62 -15.67
N LYS A 37 -24.41 -19.86 -15.24
CA LYS A 37 -24.28 -21.07 -16.07
C LYS A 37 -25.47 -21.20 -17.03
N ASP A 38 -26.64 -20.76 -16.58
CA ASP A 38 -27.88 -20.63 -17.32
C ASP A 38 -28.47 -19.25 -17.03
N LEU A 39 -28.34 -18.34 -18.00
CA LEU A 39 -28.77 -16.95 -17.87
C LEU A 39 -30.25 -16.83 -17.59
N LYS A 40 -31.10 -17.60 -18.29
CA LYS A 40 -32.57 -17.55 -18.14
C LYS A 40 -33.00 -18.01 -16.76
N LYS A 41 -32.45 -19.13 -16.27
CA LYS A 41 -32.75 -19.69 -14.96
C LYS A 41 -32.31 -18.73 -13.85
N ARG A 42 -31.11 -18.16 -13.99
CA ARG A 42 -30.55 -17.21 -13.00
C ARG A 42 -31.34 -15.91 -12.97
N LEU A 43 -31.63 -15.30 -14.10
CA LEU A 43 -32.37 -14.04 -14.18
C LEU A 43 -33.81 -14.21 -13.71
N SER A 44 -34.46 -15.33 -14.02
CA SER A 44 -35.80 -15.65 -13.51
C SER A 44 -35.84 -15.73 -11.98
N SER A 45 -34.74 -16.11 -11.31
CA SER A 45 -34.70 -16.20 -9.84
C SER A 45 -34.83 -14.84 -9.14
N TYR A 46 -34.47 -13.74 -9.78
CA TYR A 46 -34.60 -12.39 -9.24
C TYR A 46 -36.06 -11.86 -9.26
N PHE A 47 -36.90 -12.39 -10.15
CA PHE A 47 -38.27 -11.90 -10.36
C PHE A 47 -39.35 -12.87 -9.83
N ARG A 48 -38.97 -13.76 -8.88
CA ARG A 48 -39.94 -14.64 -8.22
C ARG A 48 -40.83 -13.85 -7.26
N LYS A 49 -42.06 -14.38 -6.98
CA LYS A 49 -43.02 -13.75 -6.06
C LYS A 49 -42.47 -13.59 -4.64
N THR A 50 -41.65 -14.53 -4.19
CA THR A 50 -40.96 -14.47 -2.88
C THR A 50 -39.46 -14.35 -3.09
N ILE A 51 -38.89 -13.25 -2.61
CA ILE A 51 -37.45 -12.98 -2.60
C ILE A 51 -37.00 -12.93 -1.13
N ASP A 52 -36.24 -13.93 -0.70
CA ASP A 52 -35.83 -14.09 0.69
C ASP A 52 -34.73 -13.08 1.10
N SER A 53 -33.91 -12.63 0.17
CA SER A 53 -32.80 -11.71 0.43
C SER A 53 -33.23 -10.25 0.33
N GLU A 54 -33.07 -9.48 1.42
CA GLU A 54 -33.28 -8.02 1.43
C GLU A 54 -32.39 -7.29 0.41
N LYS A 55 -31.15 -7.73 0.25
CA LYS A 55 -30.21 -7.22 -0.77
C LYS A 55 -30.80 -7.38 -2.17
N THR A 56 -31.34 -8.57 -2.47
CA THR A 56 -31.94 -8.85 -3.79
C THR A 56 -33.20 -8.03 -4.00
N ARG A 57 -34.04 -7.86 -2.99
CA ARG A 57 -35.23 -6.98 -3.06
C ARG A 57 -34.85 -5.53 -3.35
N ALA A 58 -33.84 -4.99 -2.62
CA ALA A 58 -33.33 -3.66 -2.84
C ALA A 58 -32.69 -3.50 -4.23
N LEU A 59 -31.95 -4.50 -4.71
CA LEU A 59 -31.39 -4.50 -6.07
C LEU A 59 -32.51 -4.45 -7.12
N VAL A 60 -33.48 -5.35 -7.02
CA VAL A 60 -34.59 -5.47 -8.00
C VAL A 60 -35.41 -4.19 -8.08
N SER A 61 -35.67 -3.50 -6.96
CA SER A 61 -36.42 -2.23 -6.96
C SER A 61 -35.70 -1.08 -7.69
N HIS A 62 -34.41 -1.19 -7.94
CA HIS A 62 -33.62 -0.17 -8.65
C HIS A 62 -33.31 -0.54 -10.11
N ILE A 63 -33.75 -1.72 -10.58
CA ILE A 63 -33.47 -2.16 -11.97
C ILE A 63 -34.35 -1.37 -12.94
N PHE A 64 -33.71 -0.69 -13.87
CA PHE A 64 -34.34 -0.05 -15.01
C PHE A 64 -34.08 -0.81 -16.32
N LYS A 65 -32.88 -1.38 -16.49
CA LYS A 65 -32.48 -2.12 -17.71
C LYS A 65 -31.55 -3.27 -17.32
N ILE A 66 -31.59 -4.36 -18.11
CA ILE A 66 -30.64 -5.47 -18.01
C ILE A 66 -30.04 -5.73 -19.39
N ASP A 67 -28.70 -5.76 -19.46
CA ASP A 67 -27.97 -6.23 -20.64
C ASP A 67 -27.35 -7.60 -20.35
N VAL A 68 -27.34 -8.47 -21.36
CA VAL A 68 -26.80 -9.82 -21.26
C VAL A 68 -25.69 -9.99 -22.31
N THR A 69 -24.59 -10.60 -21.87
CA THR A 69 -23.48 -11.02 -22.75
C THR A 69 -23.34 -12.53 -22.65
N VAL A 70 -23.59 -13.26 -23.74
CA VAL A 70 -23.46 -14.72 -23.80
C VAL A 70 -21.98 -15.08 -23.92
N THR A 71 -21.57 -16.16 -23.28
CA THR A 71 -20.20 -16.74 -23.34
C THR A 71 -20.29 -18.21 -23.73
N HIS A 72 -19.18 -18.81 -24.19
CA HIS A 72 -19.15 -20.22 -24.55
C HIS A 72 -19.03 -21.13 -23.31
N THR A 73 -18.36 -20.66 -22.27
CA THR A 73 -18.10 -21.43 -21.04
C THR A 73 -18.43 -20.62 -19.78
N GLU A 74 -18.65 -21.32 -18.69
CA GLU A 74 -18.82 -20.69 -17.37
C GLU A 74 -17.52 -20.01 -16.88
N THR A 75 -16.37 -20.55 -17.26
CA THR A 75 -15.05 -19.98 -16.97
C THR A 75 -14.86 -18.63 -17.67
N GLU A 76 -15.27 -18.52 -18.95
CA GLU A 76 -15.29 -17.24 -19.67
C GLU A 76 -16.24 -16.24 -19.00
N ALA A 77 -17.44 -16.69 -18.59
CA ALA A 77 -18.39 -15.85 -17.86
C ALA A 77 -17.78 -15.31 -16.56
N LEU A 78 -17.05 -16.12 -15.81
CA LEU A 78 -16.38 -15.72 -14.58
C LEU A 78 -15.32 -14.64 -14.82
N ILE A 79 -14.49 -14.80 -15.84
CA ILE A 79 -13.46 -13.81 -16.21
C ILE A 79 -14.11 -12.50 -16.67
N LEU A 80 -15.16 -12.58 -17.46
CA LEU A 80 -15.89 -11.41 -17.96
C LEU A 80 -16.62 -10.67 -16.82
N GLU A 81 -17.25 -11.38 -15.89
CA GLU A 81 -17.85 -10.83 -14.68
C GLU A 81 -16.81 -10.04 -13.86
N HIS A 82 -15.64 -10.65 -13.62
CA HIS A 82 -14.54 -10.00 -12.92
C HIS A 82 -14.13 -8.69 -13.61
N ASN A 83 -13.95 -8.69 -14.93
CA ASN A 83 -13.56 -7.52 -15.71
C ASN A 83 -14.62 -6.41 -15.61
N TYR A 84 -15.90 -6.74 -15.69
CA TYR A 84 -16.99 -5.78 -15.57
C TYR A 84 -17.10 -5.22 -14.14
N ILE A 85 -16.95 -6.03 -13.10
CA ILE A 85 -16.93 -5.56 -11.71
C ILE A 85 -15.78 -4.58 -11.50
N LYS A 86 -14.61 -4.86 -12.04
CA LYS A 86 -13.43 -3.98 -11.97
C LYS A 86 -13.64 -2.67 -12.74
N GLN A 87 -14.30 -2.73 -13.89
CA GLN A 87 -14.55 -1.57 -14.75
C GLN A 87 -15.61 -0.65 -14.17
N TYR A 88 -16.75 -1.21 -13.71
CA TYR A 88 -17.93 -0.43 -13.34
C TYR A 88 -18.05 -0.17 -11.83
N LEU A 89 -17.36 -0.92 -10.99
CA LEU A 89 -17.40 -0.83 -9.51
C LEU A 89 -18.84 -0.79 -8.96
N PRO A 90 -19.72 -1.75 -9.30
CA PRO A 90 -21.15 -1.65 -9.06
C PRO A 90 -21.49 -1.63 -7.56
N LYS A 91 -22.51 -0.86 -7.18
CA LYS A 91 -22.92 -0.65 -5.78
C LYS A 91 -23.30 -1.94 -5.05
N TYR A 92 -23.94 -2.89 -5.74
CA TYR A 92 -24.46 -4.13 -5.15
C TYR A 92 -23.52 -5.33 -5.28
N ASN A 93 -22.31 -5.16 -5.85
CA ASN A 93 -21.27 -6.18 -5.86
C ASN A 93 -20.34 -6.03 -4.65
N VAL A 94 -19.75 -7.15 -4.24
CA VAL A 94 -18.59 -7.14 -3.34
C VAL A 94 -17.39 -6.56 -4.11
N LEU A 95 -16.67 -5.60 -3.53
CA LEU A 95 -15.56 -4.92 -4.19
C LEU A 95 -14.27 -5.07 -3.38
N LEU A 96 -13.24 -5.60 -4.03
CA LEU A 96 -11.88 -5.62 -3.49
C LEU A 96 -11.09 -4.43 -4.05
N ARG A 97 -10.78 -3.44 -3.22
CA ARG A 97 -10.00 -2.25 -3.58
C ARG A 97 -8.50 -2.44 -3.27
N ASP A 98 -7.90 -3.53 -3.75
CA ASP A 98 -6.47 -3.80 -3.55
C ASP A 98 -5.74 -3.97 -4.88
N ASP A 99 -5.40 -2.85 -5.52
CA ASP A 99 -4.61 -2.81 -6.78
C ASP A 99 -3.10 -2.79 -6.55
N LYS A 100 -2.63 -2.93 -5.29
CA LYS A 100 -1.20 -2.87 -5.01
C LYS A 100 -0.52 -4.16 -5.43
N SER A 101 0.51 -4.02 -6.30
CA SER A 101 1.39 -5.12 -6.66
C SER A 101 2.19 -5.59 -5.43
N TYR A 102 2.32 -6.91 -5.30
CA TYR A 102 3.15 -7.51 -4.26
C TYR A 102 4.64 -7.31 -4.54
N PRO A 103 5.46 -7.09 -3.52
CA PRO A 103 6.90 -6.99 -3.69
C PRO A 103 7.56 -8.37 -3.75
N TYR A 104 8.72 -8.40 -4.41
CA TYR A 104 9.60 -9.56 -4.57
C TYR A 104 11.00 -9.22 -4.09
N ILE A 105 11.76 -10.23 -3.67
CA ILE A 105 13.21 -10.17 -3.62
C ILE A 105 13.69 -10.49 -5.03
N PHE A 106 14.61 -9.67 -5.55
CA PHE A 106 15.15 -9.76 -6.90
C PHE A 106 16.66 -9.93 -6.86
N ILE A 107 17.14 -10.96 -7.54
CA ILE A 107 18.56 -11.21 -7.82
C ILE A 107 18.81 -10.81 -9.27
N SER A 108 19.69 -9.82 -9.50
CA SER A 108 19.95 -9.31 -10.85
C SER A 108 20.82 -10.26 -11.69
N ALA A 109 20.62 -10.26 -13.03
CA ALA A 109 21.43 -11.01 -13.99
C ALA A 109 22.73 -10.28 -14.32
N HIS A 110 23.50 -9.85 -13.33
CA HIS A 110 24.82 -9.22 -13.48
C HIS A 110 25.93 -10.23 -13.20
N LYS A 111 27.16 -10.02 -13.68
CA LYS A 111 28.32 -10.85 -13.35
C LYS A 111 28.48 -11.03 -11.83
N HIS A 112 28.33 -9.94 -11.08
CA HIS A 112 28.17 -9.96 -9.63
C HIS A 112 26.73 -9.55 -9.28
N PRO A 113 25.78 -10.50 -9.12
CA PRO A 113 24.40 -10.21 -8.86
C PRO A 113 24.20 -9.37 -7.61
N ARG A 114 23.16 -8.50 -7.61
CA ARG A 114 22.73 -7.75 -6.43
C ARG A 114 21.39 -8.23 -5.93
N LEU A 115 21.18 -8.10 -4.63
CA LEU A 115 19.90 -8.29 -4.00
C LEU A 115 19.15 -6.96 -3.89
N SER A 116 17.88 -6.94 -4.28
CA SER A 116 17.04 -5.75 -4.15
C SER A 116 15.56 -6.13 -4.01
N MET A 117 14.75 -5.17 -3.53
CA MET A 117 13.30 -5.27 -3.60
C MET A 117 12.82 -4.85 -4.99
N HIS A 118 11.93 -5.65 -5.57
CA HIS A 118 11.22 -5.33 -6.80
C HIS A 118 9.72 -5.26 -6.55
N ARG A 119 9.05 -4.30 -7.20
CA ARG A 119 7.59 -4.18 -7.19
C ARG A 119 7.11 -3.87 -8.61
N GLY A 120 5.99 -4.46 -9.02
CA GLY A 120 5.42 -4.29 -10.35
C GLY A 120 5.77 -5.44 -11.30
N ALA A 121 5.66 -5.21 -12.61
CA ALA A 121 5.88 -6.23 -13.64
C ALA A 121 7.32 -6.75 -13.64
N LYS A 122 7.50 -8.06 -13.85
CA LYS A 122 8.79 -8.77 -13.83
C LYS A 122 9.60 -8.58 -15.13
N LYS A 123 9.82 -7.32 -15.53
CA LYS A 123 10.50 -6.97 -16.80
C LYS A 123 12.03 -7.02 -16.75
N LYS A 124 12.64 -7.01 -15.57
CA LYS A 124 14.09 -7.03 -15.42
C LYS A 124 14.62 -8.45 -15.56
N LYS A 125 15.74 -8.63 -16.29
CA LYS A 125 16.42 -9.92 -16.37
C LYS A 125 17.02 -10.27 -15.01
N GLY A 126 16.70 -11.46 -14.48
CA GLY A 126 17.11 -11.95 -13.16
C GLY A 126 16.07 -12.87 -12.54
N GLU A 127 16.27 -13.20 -11.27
CA GLU A 127 15.44 -14.14 -10.52
C GLU A 127 14.56 -13.39 -9.53
N TYR A 128 13.29 -13.83 -9.40
CA TYR A 128 12.30 -13.21 -8.52
C TYR A 128 11.80 -14.23 -7.50
N PHE A 129 11.94 -13.89 -6.23
CA PHE A 129 11.51 -14.71 -5.09
C PHE A 129 10.35 -14.05 -4.34
N GLY A 130 9.28 -14.77 -4.10
CA GLY A 130 8.05 -14.26 -3.51
C GLY A 130 6.82 -14.76 -4.28
N PRO A 131 5.66 -14.10 -4.20
CA PRO A 131 5.41 -12.74 -3.67
C PRO A 131 5.45 -12.67 -2.15
N TYR A 132 5.88 -11.51 -1.62
CA TYR A 132 5.80 -11.19 -0.21
C TYR A 132 4.54 -10.37 0.08
N PRO A 133 3.92 -10.48 1.28
CA PRO A 133 2.67 -9.78 1.59
C PRO A 133 2.82 -8.25 1.60
N ASP A 134 3.98 -7.74 1.99
CA ASP A 134 4.26 -6.30 2.04
C ASP A 134 5.76 -5.99 1.92
N SER A 135 6.09 -4.69 1.84
CA SER A 135 7.48 -4.24 1.72
C SER A 135 8.28 -4.36 3.02
N GLY A 136 7.63 -4.47 4.18
CA GLY A 136 8.25 -4.70 5.47
C GLY A 136 8.87 -6.09 5.51
N ALA A 137 8.08 -7.12 5.18
CA ALA A 137 8.53 -8.51 5.10
C ALA A 137 9.74 -8.68 4.15
N VAL A 138 9.72 -8.01 2.98
CA VAL A 138 10.89 -8.04 2.08
C VAL A 138 12.12 -7.39 2.71
N ARG A 139 11.97 -6.24 3.37
CA ARG A 139 13.11 -5.54 4.00
C ARG A 139 13.71 -6.36 5.15
N GLU A 140 12.86 -6.95 5.96
CA GLU A 140 13.29 -7.84 7.06
C GLU A 140 14.06 -9.04 6.52
N THR A 141 13.54 -9.70 5.47
CA THR A 141 14.22 -10.82 4.83
C THR A 141 15.53 -10.40 4.19
N LEU A 142 15.59 -9.27 3.47
CA LEU A 142 16.83 -8.74 2.89
C LEU A 142 17.85 -8.40 3.98
N HIS A 143 17.42 -7.83 5.08
CA HIS A 143 18.28 -7.49 6.21
C HIS A 143 18.86 -8.74 6.89
N LEU A 144 18.04 -9.78 7.01
CA LEU A 144 18.44 -11.08 7.52
C LEU A 144 19.47 -11.73 6.60
N ILE A 145 19.17 -11.81 5.30
CA ILE A 145 20.09 -12.39 4.29
C ILE A 145 21.44 -11.68 4.31
N GLN A 146 21.47 -10.35 4.40
CA GLN A 146 22.71 -9.58 4.47
C GLN A 146 23.56 -9.85 5.73
N LYS A 147 22.93 -10.27 6.83
CA LYS A 147 23.66 -10.66 8.04
C LYS A 147 24.36 -12.00 7.87
N ILE A 148 23.76 -12.89 7.09
CA ILE A 148 24.25 -14.26 6.90
C ILE A 148 25.18 -14.33 5.70
N PHE A 149 24.79 -13.71 4.58
CA PHE A 149 25.49 -13.75 3.30
C PHE A 149 25.79 -12.32 2.84
N PRO A 150 27.05 -11.88 2.80
CA PRO A 150 27.44 -10.52 2.48
C PRO A 150 27.36 -10.23 0.97
N VAL A 151 26.18 -10.39 0.36
CA VAL A 151 25.92 -10.08 -1.06
C VAL A 151 25.59 -8.61 -1.24
N ARG A 152 26.09 -7.99 -2.31
CA ARG A 152 25.91 -6.57 -2.60
C ARG A 152 24.45 -6.17 -2.81
N GLN A 153 24.11 -4.92 -2.43
CA GLN A 153 22.80 -4.30 -2.69
C GLN A 153 22.90 -3.00 -3.48
N CYS A 154 24.13 -2.50 -3.70
CA CYS A 154 24.35 -1.25 -4.43
C CYS A 154 23.88 -1.34 -5.89
N GLU A 155 23.50 -0.19 -6.47
CA GLU A 155 23.16 -0.06 -7.88
C GLU A 155 24.37 -0.36 -8.76
N ASP A 156 24.13 -0.87 -10.00
CA ASP A 156 25.20 -1.25 -10.91
C ASP A 156 26.08 -0.06 -11.30
N THR A 157 25.50 1.14 -11.39
CA THR A 157 26.24 2.39 -11.61
C THR A 157 27.20 2.73 -10.48
N VAL A 158 26.81 2.45 -9.23
CA VAL A 158 27.69 2.64 -8.06
C VAL A 158 28.77 1.57 -8.01
N TYR A 159 28.41 0.33 -8.34
CA TYR A 159 29.31 -0.80 -8.41
C TYR A 159 30.43 -0.57 -9.40
N SER A 160 30.12 -0.17 -10.63
CA SER A 160 31.09 -0.01 -11.74
C SER A 160 32.13 1.10 -11.54
N ASN A 161 31.84 2.04 -10.62
CA ASN A 161 32.66 3.23 -10.39
C ASN A 161 33.50 3.17 -9.11
N ARG A 162 33.47 2.05 -8.41
CA ARG A 162 34.22 1.87 -7.17
C ARG A 162 35.64 1.42 -7.44
N THR A 163 36.58 2.12 -6.82
CA THR A 163 38.02 1.77 -6.81
C THR A 163 38.45 1.28 -5.41
N ARG A 164 37.63 1.51 -4.39
CA ARG A 164 37.89 1.12 -2.98
C ARG A 164 36.67 0.57 -2.32
N PRO A 165 36.81 -0.30 -1.28
CA PRO A 165 35.69 -0.84 -0.52
C PRO A 165 34.84 0.24 0.15
N CYS A 166 33.53 0.04 0.17
CA CYS A 166 32.60 0.95 0.86
C CYS A 166 32.34 0.53 2.31
N LEU A 167 31.60 1.36 3.03
CA LEU A 167 31.21 1.09 4.43
C LEU A 167 30.53 -0.28 4.59
N MET A 168 29.73 -0.73 3.60
CA MET A 168 29.04 -2.03 3.67
C MET A 168 30.04 -3.20 3.71
N TYR A 169 31.18 -3.10 3.05
CA TYR A 169 32.27 -4.06 3.16
C TYR A 169 32.91 -4.00 4.56
N GLN A 170 33.22 -2.78 5.05
CA GLN A 170 33.88 -2.60 6.35
C GLN A 170 33.07 -3.16 7.52
N ILE A 171 31.72 -3.07 7.45
CA ILE A 171 30.80 -3.63 8.46
C ILE A 171 30.38 -5.08 8.17
N GLY A 172 31.05 -5.78 7.23
CA GLY A 172 30.79 -7.18 6.92
C GLY A 172 29.46 -7.48 6.23
N ARG A 173 28.79 -6.46 5.64
CA ARG A 173 27.48 -6.60 4.95
C ARG A 173 27.59 -6.78 3.44
N CYS A 174 28.81 -6.74 2.89
CA CYS A 174 29.11 -6.94 1.48
C CYS A 174 30.48 -7.54 1.36
N ALA A 175 30.64 -8.54 0.48
CA ALA A 175 31.93 -9.18 0.21
C ALA A 175 32.88 -8.31 -0.66
N GLY A 176 32.42 -7.14 -1.14
CA GLY A 176 33.27 -6.19 -1.89
C GLY A 176 33.60 -6.56 -3.33
N PRO A 177 32.70 -7.20 -4.12
CA PRO A 177 33.03 -7.65 -5.48
C PRO A 177 33.27 -6.53 -6.48
N CYS A 178 33.09 -5.26 -6.08
CA CYS A 178 33.43 -4.08 -6.88
C CYS A 178 34.93 -3.80 -6.94
N VAL A 179 35.72 -4.45 -6.07
CA VAL A 179 37.18 -4.35 -6.07
C VAL A 179 37.74 -5.76 -6.28
N SER A 180 38.33 -6.01 -7.44
CA SER A 180 38.71 -7.34 -7.92
C SER A 180 39.77 -8.06 -7.06
N THR A 181 40.48 -7.33 -6.20
CA THR A 181 41.52 -7.89 -5.30
C THR A 181 40.93 -8.43 -3.98
N ILE A 182 39.63 -8.24 -3.69
CA ILE A 182 39.02 -8.56 -2.40
C ILE A 182 38.41 -9.95 -2.40
N ILE A 183 37.66 -10.28 -3.44
CA ILE A 183 36.98 -11.57 -3.59
C ILE A 183 37.07 -12.02 -5.04
N SER A 184 37.23 -13.32 -5.25
CA SER A 184 37.19 -13.89 -6.60
C SER A 184 35.75 -13.91 -7.16
N ASP A 185 35.64 -13.99 -8.49
CA ASP A 185 34.34 -14.12 -9.16
C ASP A 185 33.63 -15.39 -8.73
N ASP A 186 34.36 -16.49 -8.57
CA ASP A 186 33.79 -17.81 -8.17
C ASP A 186 33.34 -17.82 -6.72
N ASP A 187 34.11 -17.26 -5.79
CA ASP A 187 33.70 -17.14 -4.39
C ASP A 187 32.43 -16.25 -4.23
N TYR A 188 32.34 -15.19 -5.04
CA TYR A 188 31.15 -14.35 -5.01
C TYR A 188 29.93 -15.06 -5.61
N ALA A 189 30.11 -15.81 -6.70
CA ALA A 189 29.05 -16.61 -7.30
C ALA A 189 28.53 -17.65 -6.31
N GLU A 190 29.40 -18.30 -5.56
CA GLU A 190 29.03 -19.25 -4.51
C GLU A 190 28.20 -18.59 -3.39
N LEU A 191 28.56 -17.38 -2.95
CA LEU A 191 27.76 -16.64 -1.98
C LEU A 191 26.33 -16.35 -2.49
N VAL A 192 26.21 -16.02 -3.77
CA VAL A 192 24.92 -15.81 -4.42
C VAL A 192 24.12 -17.11 -4.50
N ASP A 193 24.79 -18.23 -4.75
CA ASP A 193 24.16 -19.57 -4.77
C ASP A 193 23.61 -19.97 -3.39
N TYR A 194 24.33 -19.65 -2.31
CA TYR A 194 23.79 -19.84 -0.94
C TYR A 194 22.54 -18.99 -0.71
N VAL A 195 22.52 -17.75 -1.15
CA VAL A 195 21.32 -16.91 -1.06
C VAL A 195 20.16 -17.50 -1.88
N ARG A 196 20.45 -18.01 -3.08
CA ARG A 196 19.46 -18.64 -3.96
C ARG A 196 18.85 -19.88 -3.28
N LEU A 197 19.69 -20.76 -2.76
CA LEU A 197 19.27 -21.95 -2.03
C LEU A 197 18.46 -21.59 -0.77
N PHE A 198 18.91 -20.60 -0.01
CA PHE A 198 18.18 -20.09 1.16
C PHE A 198 16.81 -19.55 0.79
N LEU A 199 16.68 -18.74 -0.27
CA LEU A 199 15.42 -18.22 -0.76
C LEU A 199 14.52 -19.31 -1.37
N GLN A 200 15.09 -20.41 -1.83
CA GLN A 200 14.39 -21.61 -2.29
C GLN A 200 13.98 -22.58 -1.17
N GLY A 201 14.22 -22.24 0.10
CA GLY A 201 13.90 -23.13 1.23
C GLY A 201 14.85 -24.31 1.41
N LYS A 202 15.93 -24.39 0.65
CA LYS A 202 16.92 -25.49 0.71
C LYS A 202 17.99 -25.25 1.79
N ASP A 203 17.56 -24.87 2.98
CA ASP A 203 18.45 -24.47 4.08
C ASP A 203 19.36 -25.61 4.54
N LYS A 204 18.90 -26.87 4.46
CA LYS A 204 19.70 -28.05 4.82
C LYS A 204 20.94 -28.16 3.95
N GLN A 205 20.79 -27.98 2.62
CA GLN A 205 21.92 -28.03 1.69
C GLN A 205 22.96 -26.94 2.00
N VAL A 206 22.47 -25.72 2.30
CA VAL A 206 23.36 -24.62 2.70
C VAL A 206 24.09 -24.95 4.00
N LEU A 207 23.40 -25.50 5.00
CA LEU A 207 24.01 -25.88 6.29
C LEU A 207 25.06 -26.99 6.12
N GLU A 208 24.78 -28.04 5.36
CA GLU A 208 25.71 -29.13 5.08
C GLU A 208 27.00 -28.62 4.40
N THR A 209 26.85 -27.75 3.40
CA THR A 209 28.00 -27.15 2.73
C THR A 209 28.82 -26.25 3.66
N LEU A 210 28.17 -25.42 4.48
CA LEU A 210 28.86 -24.55 5.43
C LEU A 210 29.55 -25.32 6.55
N ILE A 211 28.96 -26.43 7.03
CA ILE A 211 29.57 -27.32 8.02
C ILE A 211 30.84 -27.95 7.44
N GLY A 212 30.79 -28.50 6.22
CA GLY A 212 31.97 -29.06 5.56
C GLY A 212 33.11 -28.03 5.38
N LYS A 213 32.77 -26.78 4.98
CA LYS A 213 33.75 -25.70 4.88
C LYS A 213 34.33 -25.26 6.22
N MET A 214 33.51 -25.24 7.27
CA MET A 214 33.95 -24.94 8.63
C MET A 214 34.99 -25.98 9.09
N GLU A 215 34.71 -27.26 8.87
CA GLU A 215 35.62 -28.35 9.22
C GLU A 215 36.94 -28.29 8.43
N GLN A 216 36.88 -28.10 7.11
CA GLN A 216 38.04 -27.92 6.26
C GLN A 216 38.92 -26.73 6.69
N ALA A 217 38.27 -25.59 6.98
CA ALA A 217 38.99 -24.41 7.46
C ALA A 217 39.66 -24.67 8.82
N SER A 218 38.98 -25.40 9.72
CA SER A 218 39.51 -25.80 11.03
C SER A 218 40.72 -26.74 10.88
N GLN A 219 40.64 -27.76 10.01
CA GLN A 219 41.75 -28.65 9.71
C GLN A 219 42.94 -27.96 9.11
N ALA A 220 42.69 -26.93 8.25
CA ALA A 220 43.70 -26.09 7.69
C ALA A 220 44.23 -24.99 8.65
N LEU A 221 43.87 -25.01 9.92
CA LEU A 221 44.20 -24.04 10.98
C LEU A 221 43.79 -22.59 10.65
N LYS A 222 42.82 -22.40 9.75
CA LYS A 222 42.24 -21.08 9.37
C LYS A 222 41.07 -20.72 10.29
N PHE A 223 41.37 -20.51 11.57
CA PHE A 223 40.35 -20.36 12.61
C PHE A 223 39.37 -19.19 12.43
N GLU A 224 39.84 -18.05 11.85
CA GLU A 224 38.98 -16.92 11.54
C GLU A 224 37.94 -17.25 10.46
N GLN A 225 38.34 -18.06 9.45
CA GLN A 225 37.39 -18.52 8.44
C GLN A 225 36.41 -19.53 9.01
N ALA A 226 36.88 -20.48 9.82
CA ALA A 226 36.03 -21.44 10.52
C ALA A 226 35.00 -20.74 11.43
N ALA A 227 35.43 -19.67 12.15
CA ALA A 227 34.53 -18.87 12.97
C ALA A 227 33.44 -18.17 12.15
N LYS A 228 33.76 -17.60 10.97
CA LYS A 228 32.77 -17.00 10.07
C LYS A 228 31.72 -18.03 9.61
N PHE A 229 32.12 -19.24 9.22
CA PHE A 229 31.19 -20.29 8.83
C PHE A 229 30.32 -20.75 10.01
N ARG A 230 30.90 -20.91 11.21
CA ARG A 230 30.15 -21.21 12.44
C ARG A 230 29.06 -20.16 12.70
N ASP A 231 29.38 -18.88 12.59
CA ASP A 231 28.45 -17.79 12.87
C ASP A 231 27.33 -17.75 11.82
N GLN A 232 27.62 -18.05 10.56
CA GLN A 232 26.60 -18.23 9.51
C GLN A 232 25.67 -19.41 9.81
N ILE A 233 26.21 -20.57 10.20
CA ILE A 233 25.45 -21.76 10.59
C ILE A 233 24.52 -21.44 11.77
N GLN A 234 25.03 -20.77 12.80
CA GLN A 234 24.21 -20.36 13.95
C GLN A 234 23.10 -19.41 13.56
N ALA A 235 23.37 -18.45 12.66
CA ALA A 235 22.37 -17.51 12.18
C ALA A 235 21.25 -18.23 11.40
N ILE A 236 21.59 -19.18 10.53
CA ILE A 236 20.59 -19.99 9.79
C ILE A 236 19.75 -20.83 10.76
N ARG A 237 20.38 -21.49 11.73
CA ARG A 237 19.67 -22.31 12.74
C ARG A 237 18.68 -21.48 13.56
N ARG A 238 19.05 -20.26 14.00
CA ARG A 238 18.11 -19.35 14.68
C ARG A 238 16.90 -19.00 13.84
N VAL A 239 17.09 -18.81 12.54
CA VAL A 239 15.98 -18.55 11.62
C VAL A 239 15.06 -19.76 11.53
N GLN A 240 15.61 -20.96 11.46
CA GLN A 240 14.83 -22.20 11.44
C GLN A 240 14.05 -22.41 12.76
N GLU A 241 14.65 -22.12 13.91
CA GLU A 241 13.97 -22.18 15.22
C GLU A 241 12.80 -21.21 15.34
N GLN A 242 12.91 -20.00 14.77
CA GLN A 242 11.84 -19.00 14.75
C GLN A 242 10.72 -19.32 13.75
N GLN A 243 11.03 -20.07 12.70
CA GLN A 243 10.03 -20.55 11.75
C GLN A 243 9.47 -21.87 12.28
N PHE A 244 8.35 -21.83 12.98
CA PHE A 244 7.71 -22.92 13.72
C PHE A 244 7.51 -24.23 12.93
N VAL A 245 7.66 -24.24 11.61
CA VAL A 245 7.66 -25.43 10.75
C VAL A 245 8.24 -25.10 9.37
N SER A 246 9.42 -25.58 9.09
CA SER A 246 9.89 -25.79 7.72
C SER A 246 9.73 -27.28 7.40
N ASP A 247 8.76 -27.63 6.59
CA ASP A 247 8.67 -28.96 6.00
C ASP A 247 9.11 -28.85 4.55
N ASP A 248 10.26 -29.42 4.21
CA ASP A 248 10.86 -29.39 2.86
C ASP A 248 9.96 -30.05 1.79
N SER A 249 8.88 -30.75 2.23
CA SER A 249 7.90 -31.38 1.35
C SER A 249 6.69 -30.50 1.02
N MET A 250 6.61 -29.26 1.55
CA MET A 250 5.44 -28.43 1.36
C MET A 250 5.50 -27.60 0.06
N ASP A 251 4.47 -27.77 -0.76
CA ASP A 251 4.24 -26.95 -1.94
C ASP A 251 3.87 -25.51 -1.59
N ASP A 252 3.94 -24.66 -2.59
CA ASP A 252 3.42 -23.29 -2.52
C ASP A 252 1.94 -23.29 -2.18
N MET A 253 1.55 -22.61 -1.08
CA MET A 253 0.16 -22.52 -0.66
C MET A 253 -0.20 -21.16 -0.08
N ASP A 254 -1.46 -20.78 -0.25
CA ASP A 254 -2.09 -19.67 0.46
C ASP A 254 -3.14 -20.25 1.42
N VAL A 255 -3.10 -19.82 2.68
CA VAL A 255 -4.05 -20.24 3.71
C VAL A 255 -4.95 -19.07 4.06
N LEU A 256 -6.25 -19.21 3.78
CA LEU A 256 -7.22 -18.14 3.91
C LEU A 256 -8.09 -18.34 5.15
N GLY A 257 -7.91 -17.44 6.12
CA GLY A 257 -8.82 -17.27 7.25
C GLY A 257 -9.92 -16.29 6.91
N PHE A 258 -11.11 -16.50 7.48
CA PHE A 258 -12.29 -15.67 7.24
C PHE A 258 -12.99 -15.32 8.55
N ALA A 259 -13.41 -14.06 8.67
CA ALA A 259 -14.30 -13.59 9.72
C ALA A 259 -15.21 -12.50 9.16
N GLN A 260 -16.49 -12.50 9.59
CA GLN A 260 -17.47 -11.48 9.19
C GLN A 260 -18.37 -11.16 10.37
N GLU A 261 -18.49 -9.87 10.68
CA GLU A 261 -19.33 -9.34 11.76
C GLU A 261 -19.70 -7.89 11.45
N SER A 262 -20.90 -7.47 11.89
CA SER A 262 -21.37 -6.07 11.80
C SER A 262 -21.22 -5.43 10.41
N GLY A 263 -21.48 -6.19 9.35
CA GLY A 263 -21.37 -5.70 7.96
C GLY A 263 -19.94 -5.49 7.46
N ILE A 264 -18.94 -5.99 8.19
CA ILE A 264 -17.52 -5.97 7.77
C ILE A 264 -17.03 -7.41 7.66
N ALA A 265 -16.29 -7.70 6.59
CA ALA A 265 -15.59 -8.97 6.44
C ALA A 265 -14.08 -8.75 6.42
N CYS A 266 -13.35 -9.71 6.98
CA CYS A 266 -11.90 -9.81 6.91
C CYS A 266 -11.50 -11.15 6.31
N ILE A 267 -10.68 -11.12 5.27
CA ILE A 267 -10.00 -12.28 4.73
C ILE A 267 -8.51 -12.12 5.02
N HIS A 268 -7.97 -13.03 5.82
CA HIS A 268 -6.55 -13.05 6.18
C HIS A 268 -5.84 -14.12 5.37
N ILE A 269 -4.86 -13.72 4.58
CA ILE A 269 -4.05 -14.62 3.75
C ILE A 269 -2.69 -14.80 4.40
N LEU A 270 -2.36 -16.05 4.71
CA LEU A 270 -1.03 -16.47 5.11
C LEU A 270 -0.34 -17.09 3.89
N MET A 271 0.76 -16.52 3.45
CA MET A 271 1.49 -16.93 2.25
C MET A 271 2.63 -17.86 2.61
N ILE A 272 2.59 -19.08 2.08
CA ILE A 272 3.64 -20.08 2.27
C ILE A 272 4.22 -20.40 0.89
N ARG A 273 5.53 -20.29 0.76
CA ARG A 273 6.28 -20.60 -0.46
C ARG A 273 7.47 -21.46 -0.11
N GLN A 274 7.58 -22.59 -0.80
CA GLN A 274 8.69 -23.55 -0.60
C GLN A 274 8.88 -23.93 0.88
N GLY A 275 7.75 -24.23 1.55
CA GLY A 275 7.72 -24.60 2.96
C GLY A 275 7.92 -23.44 3.96
N LYS A 276 8.21 -22.23 3.51
CA LYS A 276 8.44 -21.07 4.38
C LYS A 276 7.26 -20.11 4.41
N VAL A 277 6.90 -19.64 5.61
CA VAL A 277 5.93 -18.56 5.77
C VAL A 277 6.59 -17.25 5.36
N LEU A 278 6.17 -16.68 4.23
CA LEU A 278 6.66 -15.38 3.76
C LEU A 278 6.00 -14.20 4.46
N GLY A 279 4.92 -14.46 5.20
CA GLY A 279 4.16 -13.47 5.93
C GLY A 279 2.67 -13.57 5.68
N SER A 280 1.91 -12.59 6.16
CA SER A 280 0.46 -12.60 6.06
C SER A 280 -0.12 -11.20 5.82
N ARG A 281 -1.36 -11.15 5.31
CA ARG A 281 -2.07 -9.89 5.06
C ARG A 281 -3.56 -10.04 5.27
N SER A 282 -4.17 -9.05 5.93
CA SER A 282 -5.61 -8.92 6.09
C SER A 282 -6.20 -8.01 5.00
N HIS A 283 -7.30 -8.47 4.40
CA HIS A 283 -8.07 -7.75 3.39
C HIS A 283 -9.48 -7.49 3.90
N PHE A 284 -9.99 -6.28 3.64
CA PHE A 284 -11.31 -5.84 4.04
C PHE A 284 -12.09 -5.41 2.78
N PRO A 285 -12.75 -6.34 2.07
CA PRO A 285 -13.56 -5.99 0.91
C PRO A 285 -14.74 -5.10 1.33
N LYS A 286 -15.16 -4.20 0.43
CA LYS A 286 -16.41 -3.47 0.62
C LYS A 286 -17.55 -4.43 0.28
N ILE A 287 -18.41 -4.70 1.24
CA ILE A 287 -19.54 -5.62 1.09
C ILE A 287 -20.86 -4.86 1.16
N PRO A 288 -21.82 -5.13 0.28
CA PRO A 288 -23.19 -4.66 0.42
C PRO A 288 -23.85 -5.25 1.66
N ASN A 289 -24.86 -4.54 2.23
CA ASN A 289 -25.60 -5.05 3.37
C ASN A 289 -26.24 -6.41 3.06
N ASN A 290 -26.32 -7.27 4.06
CA ASN A 290 -26.95 -8.60 3.97
C ASN A 290 -26.37 -9.52 2.87
N THR A 291 -25.04 -9.42 2.62
CA THR A 291 -24.31 -10.33 1.72
C THR A 291 -23.87 -11.58 2.50
N SER A 292 -24.14 -12.76 1.95
CA SER A 292 -23.75 -14.04 2.57
C SER A 292 -22.24 -14.22 2.65
N GLN A 293 -21.77 -15.02 3.61
CA GLN A 293 -20.35 -15.32 3.76
C GLN A 293 -19.77 -16.01 2.52
N GLN A 294 -20.53 -16.91 1.90
CA GLN A 294 -20.15 -17.60 0.68
C GLN A 294 -19.95 -16.62 -0.48
N GLU A 295 -20.89 -15.69 -0.67
CA GLU A 295 -20.80 -14.68 -1.72
C GLU A 295 -19.59 -13.74 -1.52
N VAL A 296 -19.35 -13.31 -0.27
CA VAL A 296 -18.19 -12.47 0.06
C VAL A 296 -16.91 -13.20 -0.25
N PHE A 297 -16.78 -14.45 0.20
CA PHE A 297 -15.56 -15.23 0.06
C PHE A 297 -15.28 -15.60 -1.39
N TYR A 298 -16.30 -16.05 -2.15
CA TYR A 298 -16.19 -16.37 -3.57
C TYR A 298 -15.79 -15.13 -4.40
N SER A 299 -16.49 -14.01 -4.17
CA SER A 299 -16.17 -12.75 -4.86
C SER A 299 -14.77 -12.24 -4.55
N PHE A 300 -14.32 -12.42 -3.31
CA PHE A 300 -12.95 -12.10 -2.93
C PHE A 300 -11.94 -12.96 -3.70
N LEU A 301 -12.10 -14.27 -3.72
CA LEU A 301 -11.19 -15.19 -4.41
C LEU A 301 -11.10 -14.88 -5.90
N SER A 302 -12.25 -14.65 -6.55
CA SER A 302 -12.30 -14.29 -7.96
C SER A 302 -11.52 -12.99 -8.23
N GLN A 303 -11.81 -11.93 -7.48
CA GLN A 303 -11.16 -10.64 -7.68
C GLN A 303 -9.67 -10.66 -7.29
N TYR A 304 -9.31 -11.43 -6.27
CA TYR A 304 -7.94 -11.51 -5.79
C TYR A 304 -7.02 -12.25 -6.76
N TYR A 305 -7.45 -13.42 -7.26
CA TYR A 305 -6.61 -14.28 -8.09
C TYR A 305 -6.78 -14.06 -9.59
N LEU A 306 -7.97 -13.67 -10.08
CA LEU A 306 -8.19 -13.42 -11.52
C LEU A 306 -7.72 -12.03 -11.98
N SER A 307 -7.39 -11.12 -11.03
CA SER A 307 -6.84 -9.83 -11.43
C SER A 307 -5.52 -10.04 -12.19
N HIS A 308 -5.48 -9.60 -13.46
CA HIS A 308 -4.30 -9.65 -14.33
C HIS A 308 -3.20 -8.74 -13.78
N ASN A 309 -2.53 -9.21 -12.74
CA ASN A 309 -1.35 -8.55 -12.22
C ASN A 309 -0.20 -9.57 -12.34
N GLU A 310 0.70 -9.39 -13.30
CA GLU A 310 1.90 -10.23 -13.49
C GLU A 310 2.71 -10.41 -12.20
N ALA A 311 2.43 -9.58 -11.19
CA ALA A 311 3.05 -9.63 -9.88
C ALA A 311 2.40 -10.64 -8.92
N ARG A 312 1.24 -11.24 -9.24
CA ARG A 312 0.58 -12.25 -8.39
C ARG A 312 0.81 -13.65 -8.97
N THR A 313 1.51 -14.49 -8.23
CA THR A 313 1.61 -15.92 -8.57
C THR A 313 0.51 -16.68 -7.85
N VAL A 314 -0.33 -17.39 -8.60
CA VAL A 314 -1.33 -18.29 -8.03
C VAL A 314 -0.59 -19.51 -7.43
N PRO A 315 -0.78 -19.87 -6.13
CA PRO A 315 -0.13 -21.03 -5.54
C PRO A 315 -0.70 -22.35 -6.09
N THR A 316 0.00 -23.46 -5.87
CA THR A 316 -0.51 -24.78 -6.24
C THR A 316 -1.69 -25.21 -5.39
N ARG A 317 -1.75 -24.72 -4.14
CA ARG A 317 -2.82 -25.04 -3.20
C ARG A 317 -3.38 -23.79 -2.52
N ILE A 318 -4.70 -23.80 -2.36
CA ILE A 318 -5.43 -22.77 -1.62
C ILE A 318 -6.21 -23.48 -0.50
N ILE A 319 -5.87 -23.17 0.75
CA ILE A 319 -6.48 -23.78 1.94
C ILE A 319 -7.49 -22.82 2.53
N LEU A 320 -8.68 -23.31 2.83
CA LEU A 320 -9.81 -22.50 3.30
C LEU A 320 -10.71 -23.33 4.23
N ASN A 321 -11.68 -22.67 4.88
CA ASN A 321 -12.66 -23.33 5.72
C ASN A 321 -13.71 -24.09 4.89
N GLN A 322 -14.13 -25.24 5.38
CA GLN A 322 -15.25 -25.98 4.82
C GLN A 322 -16.55 -25.14 4.85
N GLY A 323 -17.37 -25.26 3.82
CA GLY A 323 -18.67 -24.58 3.73
C GLY A 323 -18.62 -23.13 3.23
N LEU A 324 -17.44 -22.54 3.01
CA LEU A 324 -17.32 -21.20 2.42
C LEU A 324 -17.45 -21.19 0.89
N LEU A 325 -17.30 -22.31 0.24
CA LEU A 325 -17.47 -22.47 -1.21
C LEU A 325 -18.32 -23.71 -1.51
N GLU A 326 -19.40 -23.52 -2.25
CA GLU A 326 -20.28 -24.62 -2.67
C GLU A 326 -19.85 -25.21 -4.01
N ASP A 327 -19.44 -24.37 -4.97
CA ASP A 327 -18.96 -24.76 -6.30
C ASP A 327 -17.62 -24.08 -6.60
N VAL A 328 -16.54 -24.85 -6.45
CA VAL A 328 -15.17 -24.39 -6.72
C VAL A 328 -14.70 -24.68 -8.14
N ALA A 329 -15.39 -25.52 -8.89
CA ALA A 329 -14.89 -26.06 -10.16
C ALA A 329 -14.58 -24.99 -11.20
N PRO A 330 -15.47 -24.01 -11.49
CA PRO A 330 -15.16 -22.96 -12.49
C PRO A 330 -13.99 -22.07 -12.07
N LEU A 331 -13.89 -21.76 -10.78
CA LEU A 331 -12.78 -20.94 -10.27
C LEU A 331 -11.46 -21.72 -10.32
N GLN A 332 -11.47 -23.01 -9.96
CA GLN A 332 -10.29 -23.86 -10.00
C GLN A 332 -9.78 -24.04 -11.44
N GLU A 333 -10.68 -24.22 -12.39
CA GLU A 333 -10.35 -24.31 -13.82
C GLU A 333 -9.73 -23.00 -14.33
N ALA A 334 -10.36 -21.87 -14.04
CA ALA A 334 -9.85 -20.55 -14.43
C ALA A 334 -8.45 -20.29 -13.85
N LEU A 335 -8.25 -20.59 -12.57
CA LEU A 335 -6.96 -20.40 -11.90
C LEU A 335 -5.89 -21.36 -12.44
N SER A 336 -6.24 -22.60 -12.75
CA SER A 336 -5.32 -23.58 -13.33
C SER A 336 -4.87 -23.16 -14.73
N THR A 337 -5.77 -22.61 -15.53
CA THR A 337 -5.48 -22.06 -16.86
C THR A 337 -4.53 -20.87 -16.77
N ILE A 338 -4.81 -19.92 -15.88
CA ILE A 338 -3.96 -18.72 -15.67
C ILE A 338 -2.57 -19.12 -15.13
N ALA A 339 -2.52 -20.08 -14.20
CA ALA A 339 -1.27 -20.55 -13.60
C ALA A 339 -0.43 -21.43 -14.52
N GLY A 340 -1.00 -21.96 -15.62
CA GLY A 340 -0.36 -22.98 -16.48
C GLY A 340 -0.08 -24.29 -15.76
N ARG A 341 -0.72 -24.53 -14.61
CA ARG A 341 -0.57 -25.73 -13.77
C ARG A 341 -1.82 -25.97 -12.93
N LYS A 342 -2.00 -27.21 -12.45
CA LYS A 342 -3.15 -27.57 -11.61
C LYS A 342 -3.12 -26.80 -10.29
N VAL A 343 -4.20 -26.06 -9.99
CA VAL A 343 -4.46 -25.39 -8.70
C VAL A 343 -5.52 -26.19 -7.95
N GLN A 344 -5.33 -26.41 -6.65
CA GLN A 344 -6.24 -27.21 -5.83
C GLN A 344 -6.75 -26.43 -4.63
N PHE A 345 -8.06 -26.52 -4.38
CA PHE A 345 -8.68 -26.03 -3.15
C PHE A 345 -8.77 -27.15 -2.11
N HIS A 346 -8.37 -26.88 -0.87
CA HIS A 346 -8.44 -27.81 0.24
C HIS A 346 -9.28 -27.21 1.38
N ALA A 347 -10.48 -27.78 1.58
CA ALA A 347 -11.44 -27.30 2.57
C ALA A 347 -11.30 -28.01 3.95
N ASN A 348 -10.69 -29.20 3.98
CA ASN A 348 -10.49 -30.00 5.21
C ASN A 348 -9.01 -30.35 5.40
N PRO A 349 -8.16 -29.38 5.72
CA PRO A 349 -6.75 -29.65 5.94
C PRO A 349 -6.53 -30.43 7.24
N THR A 350 -5.51 -31.29 7.26
CA THR A 350 -5.06 -32.03 8.43
C THR A 350 -3.64 -31.62 8.83
N GLY A 351 -3.20 -32.03 10.01
CA GLY A 351 -1.82 -31.82 10.48
C GLY A 351 -1.46 -30.32 10.54
N ILE A 352 -0.31 -29.99 9.98
CA ILE A 352 0.24 -28.62 10.01
C ILE A 352 -0.62 -27.62 9.23
N ARG A 353 -1.23 -28.05 8.11
CA ARG A 353 -2.11 -27.19 7.30
C ARG A 353 -3.34 -26.77 8.09
N ALA A 354 -3.89 -27.65 8.94
CA ALA A 354 -4.98 -27.30 9.85
C ALA A 354 -4.54 -26.27 10.90
N ARG A 355 -3.30 -26.37 11.41
CA ARG A 355 -2.74 -25.37 12.34
C ARG A 355 -2.60 -23.99 11.67
N TYR A 356 -2.13 -23.94 10.43
CA TYR A 356 -2.05 -22.69 9.67
C TYR A 356 -3.43 -22.10 9.39
N LEU A 357 -4.44 -22.93 9.07
CA LEU A 357 -5.80 -22.47 8.89
C LEU A 357 -6.38 -21.88 10.19
N LYS A 358 -6.16 -22.55 11.32
CA LYS A 358 -6.56 -22.03 12.63
C LYS A 358 -5.88 -20.68 12.94
N LEU A 359 -4.58 -20.57 12.67
CA LEU A 359 -3.83 -19.31 12.84
C LEU A 359 -4.40 -18.21 11.95
N SER A 360 -4.67 -18.50 10.67
CA SER A 360 -5.22 -17.52 9.73
C SER A 360 -6.63 -17.07 10.14
N ASN A 361 -7.48 -17.99 10.65
CA ASN A 361 -8.80 -17.63 11.18
C ASN A 361 -8.70 -16.74 12.43
N THR A 362 -7.81 -17.07 13.37
CA THR A 362 -7.57 -16.25 14.57
C THR A 362 -7.10 -14.84 14.17
N ASN A 363 -6.19 -14.74 13.22
CA ASN A 363 -5.71 -13.45 12.72
C ASN A 363 -6.81 -12.66 11.98
N ALA A 364 -7.67 -13.34 11.20
CA ALA A 364 -8.82 -12.71 10.57
C ALA A 364 -9.77 -12.11 11.59
N LEU A 365 -10.09 -12.85 12.66
CA LEU A 365 -10.95 -12.38 13.74
C LEU A 365 -10.33 -11.21 14.50
N THR A 366 -9.06 -11.32 14.87
CA THR A 366 -8.33 -10.24 15.57
C THR A 366 -8.29 -8.95 14.75
N ALA A 367 -7.98 -9.07 13.45
CA ALA A 367 -7.96 -7.93 12.54
C ALA A 367 -9.36 -7.31 12.35
N LEU A 368 -10.40 -8.15 12.28
CA LEU A 368 -11.80 -7.71 12.18
C LEU A 368 -12.23 -6.95 13.44
N THR A 369 -11.99 -7.51 14.63
CA THR A 369 -12.32 -6.88 15.92
C THR A 369 -11.61 -5.52 16.05
N SER A 370 -10.33 -5.44 15.70
CA SER A 370 -9.58 -4.18 15.69
C SER A 370 -10.21 -3.15 14.73
N LYS A 371 -10.65 -3.60 13.55
CA LYS A 371 -11.30 -2.73 12.55
C LYS A 371 -12.66 -2.23 13.01
N ILE A 372 -13.46 -3.10 13.64
CA ILE A 372 -14.77 -2.75 14.20
C ILE A 372 -14.61 -1.74 15.33
N ASN A 373 -13.72 -2.01 16.29
CA ASN A 373 -13.44 -1.10 17.41
C ASN A 373 -12.98 0.28 16.93
N HIS A 374 -12.07 0.31 15.95
CA HIS A 374 -11.63 1.56 15.36
C HIS A 374 -12.78 2.32 14.67
N LYS A 375 -13.66 1.62 13.95
CA LYS A 375 -14.84 2.23 13.30
C LYS A 375 -15.84 2.76 14.32
N MET A 376 -16.11 2.01 15.38
CA MET A 376 -16.99 2.44 16.47
C MET A 376 -16.43 3.67 17.18
N THR A 377 -15.16 3.67 17.51
CA THR A 377 -14.48 4.81 18.14
C THR A 377 -14.56 6.06 17.25
N ILE A 378 -14.32 5.94 15.96
CA ILE A 378 -14.46 7.08 15.02
C ILE A 378 -15.92 7.55 14.96
N SER A 379 -16.87 6.65 14.81
CA SER A 379 -18.31 7.00 14.76
C SER A 379 -18.76 7.73 16.03
N GLN A 380 -18.31 7.28 17.21
CA GLN A 380 -18.60 7.95 18.48
C GLN A 380 -18.00 9.36 18.53
N ARG A 381 -16.76 9.52 18.09
CA ARG A 381 -16.09 10.84 18.01
C ARG A 381 -16.82 11.80 17.07
N PHE A 382 -17.26 11.31 15.91
CA PHE A 382 -18.04 12.10 14.96
C PHE A 382 -19.42 12.49 15.52
N LYS A 383 -20.08 11.56 16.22
CA LYS A 383 -21.38 11.84 16.87
C LYS A 383 -21.26 12.95 17.90
N GLU A 384 -20.28 12.85 18.81
CA GLU A 384 -20.06 13.84 19.84
C GLU A 384 -19.67 15.21 19.27
N LEU A 385 -18.81 15.23 18.25
CA LEU A 385 -18.44 16.48 17.55
C LEU A 385 -19.67 17.10 16.85
N ARG A 386 -20.51 16.30 16.21
CA ARG A 386 -21.76 16.74 15.59
C ARG A 386 -22.68 17.38 16.62
N ASP A 387 -22.89 16.70 17.75
CA ASP A 387 -23.76 17.14 18.82
C ASP A 387 -23.21 18.43 19.47
N LEU A 388 -21.88 18.53 19.67
CA LEU A 388 -21.20 19.73 20.17
C LEU A 388 -21.40 20.94 19.24
N LEU A 389 -21.36 20.72 17.92
CA LEU A 389 -21.49 21.81 16.93
C LEU A 389 -22.93 22.12 16.55
N GLY A 390 -23.90 21.39 17.08
CA GLY A 390 -25.33 21.54 16.76
C GLY A 390 -25.64 21.27 15.28
N LEU A 391 -24.91 20.35 14.63
CA LEU A 391 -25.11 20.01 13.23
C LEU A 391 -25.99 18.75 13.09
N GLU A 392 -26.80 18.70 12.03
CA GLU A 392 -27.60 17.50 11.74
C GLU A 392 -26.73 16.32 11.32
N SER A 393 -25.70 16.58 10.51
CA SER A 393 -24.74 15.57 10.07
C SER A 393 -23.36 16.17 9.79
N ILE A 394 -22.32 15.35 9.90
CA ILE A 394 -20.96 15.68 9.44
C ILE A 394 -20.53 14.56 8.50
N GLN A 395 -20.44 14.87 7.21
CA GLN A 395 -19.96 13.94 6.18
C GLN A 395 -18.51 14.20 5.81
N ARG A 396 -18.09 15.49 5.84
CA ARG A 396 -16.77 15.94 5.41
C ARG A 396 -16.24 17.05 6.30
N MET A 397 -14.99 16.88 6.72
CA MET A 397 -14.23 17.89 7.46
C MET A 397 -12.92 18.17 6.74
N GLU A 398 -12.47 19.42 6.76
CA GLU A 398 -11.15 19.82 6.27
C GLU A 398 -10.40 20.54 7.39
N CYS A 399 -9.06 20.37 7.44
CA CYS A 399 -8.24 21.11 8.38
C CYS A 399 -7.05 21.73 7.65
N PHE A 400 -6.82 23.01 7.91
CA PHE A 400 -5.71 23.78 7.36
C PHE A 400 -4.68 24.09 8.44
N ASP A 401 -3.40 23.92 8.10
CA ASP A 401 -2.24 24.28 8.92
C ASP A 401 -1.24 25.04 8.06
N ILE A 402 -0.66 26.11 8.64
CA ILE A 402 0.43 26.87 8.04
C ILE A 402 1.73 26.50 8.73
N SER A 403 2.69 26.05 7.99
CA SER A 403 3.98 25.64 8.50
C SER A 403 5.11 26.41 7.83
N HIS A 404 5.95 27.04 8.65
CA HIS A 404 7.13 27.77 8.21
C HIS A 404 8.40 26.97 8.42
N THR A 405 9.33 27.06 7.50
CA THR A 405 10.72 26.68 7.75
C THR A 405 11.55 27.94 7.98
N MET A 406 12.39 27.94 8.99
CA MET A 406 13.33 29.04 9.24
C MET A 406 14.03 29.42 7.94
N GLY A 407 13.59 30.53 7.33
CA GLY A 407 14.27 31.25 6.27
C GLY A 407 13.85 31.05 4.83
N GLU A 408 13.08 30.02 4.41
CA GLU A 408 13.04 29.77 2.97
C GLU A 408 11.68 29.42 2.31
N SER A 409 10.69 28.90 2.99
CA SER A 409 9.41 28.63 2.32
C SER A 409 8.26 28.31 3.27
N THR A 410 7.13 28.95 3.04
CA THR A 410 5.86 28.67 3.71
C THR A 410 5.09 27.61 2.92
N ILE A 411 4.59 26.60 3.61
CA ILE A 411 3.72 25.57 3.06
C ILE A 411 2.43 25.53 3.87
N ALA A 412 1.31 25.63 3.19
CA ALA A 412 0.00 25.34 3.78
C ALA A 412 -0.39 23.91 3.45
N SER A 413 -0.97 23.20 4.41
CA SER A 413 -1.55 21.88 4.23
C SER A 413 -3.07 21.93 4.36
N CYS A 414 -3.75 21.09 3.60
CA CYS A 414 -5.18 20.79 3.75
C CYS A 414 -5.34 19.28 3.84
N VAL A 415 -5.89 18.80 4.94
CA VAL A 415 -6.26 17.39 5.11
C VAL A 415 -7.78 17.25 5.14
N VAL A 416 -8.25 16.09 4.71
CA VAL A 416 -9.68 15.79 4.56
C VAL A 416 -10.02 14.56 5.36
N PHE A 417 -11.13 14.63 6.11
CA PHE A 417 -11.70 13.52 6.88
C PHE A 417 -13.16 13.31 6.51
N ASN A 418 -13.59 12.06 6.52
CA ASN A 418 -14.98 11.64 6.47
C ASN A 418 -15.29 10.70 7.63
N GLN A 419 -16.51 10.15 7.70
CA GLN A 419 -16.93 9.24 8.76
C GLN A 419 -16.12 7.93 8.84
N GLU A 420 -15.34 7.59 7.80
CA GLU A 420 -14.42 6.45 7.79
C GLU A 420 -13.00 6.83 8.27
N GLY A 421 -12.75 8.13 8.50
CA GLY A 421 -11.45 8.67 8.92
C GLY A 421 -10.75 9.49 7.84
N PRO A 422 -9.40 9.52 7.81
CA PRO A 422 -8.59 10.34 6.91
C PRO A 422 -8.70 9.91 5.44
N VAL A 423 -9.03 10.85 4.55
CA VAL A 423 -9.14 10.65 3.09
C VAL A 423 -7.85 11.13 2.42
N LYS A 424 -6.78 10.35 2.55
CA LYS A 424 -5.41 10.75 2.12
C LYS A 424 -5.26 11.10 0.65
N GLN A 425 -6.12 10.60 -0.23
CA GLN A 425 -6.12 10.91 -1.67
C GLN A 425 -6.51 12.37 -1.95
N GLU A 426 -7.27 12.97 -1.04
CA GLU A 426 -7.76 14.36 -1.15
C GLU A 426 -6.91 15.37 -0.39
N TYR A 427 -5.85 14.95 0.27
CA TYR A 427 -4.90 15.84 0.93
C TYR A 427 -4.21 16.74 -0.10
N ARG A 428 -4.02 18.02 0.23
CA ARG A 428 -3.36 19.00 -0.63
C ARG A 428 -2.28 19.74 0.14
N ARG A 429 -1.26 20.17 -0.61
CA ARG A 429 -0.22 21.09 -0.14
C ARG A 429 -0.15 22.27 -1.08
N TYR A 430 -0.04 23.46 -0.50
CA TYR A 430 0.06 24.71 -1.22
C TYR A 430 1.42 25.32 -0.92
N ASN A 431 2.25 25.51 -1.94
CA ASN A 431 3.44 26.33 -1.82
C ASN A 431 3.00 27.80 -1.82
N ILE A 432 3.26 28.51 -0.74
CA ILE A 432 2.91 29.90 -0.57
C ILE A 432 4.06 30.76 -1.10
N THR A 433 3.75 31.76 -1.91
CA THR A 433 4.75 32.64 -2.54
C THR A 433 4.25 34.08 -2.56
N GLY A 434 5.17 35.06 -2.58
CA GLY A 434 4.81 36.47 -2.69
C GLY A 434 4.22 37.08 -1.42
N ILE A 435 4.50 36.50 -0.25
CA ILE A 435 4.11 37.05 1.06
C ILE A 435 5.35 37.39 1.89
N THR A 436 5.20 38.28 2.85
CA THR A 436 6.24 38.55 3.85
C THR A 436 6.47 37.32 4.70
N GLY A 437 7.72 36.97 4.99
CA GLY A 437 8.06 35.81 5.84
C GLY A 437 7.43 35.93 7.23
N GLY A 438 6.65 34.91 7.63
CA GLY A 438 5.93 34.89 8.91
C GLY A 438 4.51 35.48 8.90
N ASP A 439 4.01 35.91 7.74
CA ASP A 439 2.61 36.35 7.59
C ASP A 439 1.67 35.15 7.40
N ASP A 440 1.24 34.57 8.54
CA ASP A 440 0.32 33.42 8.58
C ASP A 440 -1.07 33.75 8.02
N TYR A 441 -1.50 35.02 8.11
CA TYR A 441 -2.81 35.47 7.64
C TYR A 441 -2.87 35.47 6.11
N ALA A 442 -1.85 36.04 5.48
CA ALA A 442 -1.74 36.04 4.01
C ALA A 442 -1.53 34.60 3.49
N ALA A 443 -0.75 33.78 4.20
CA ALA A 443 -0.53 32.37 3.85
C ALA A 443 -1.83 31.57 3.89
N MET A 444 -2.62 31.72 4.95
CA MET A 444 -3.91 31.06 5.12
C MET A 444 -4.86 31.51 4.01
N GLY A 445 -4.93 32.83 3.74
CA GLY A 445 -5.74 33.39 2.67
C GLY A 445 -5.42 32.75 1.31
N GLN A 446 -4.15 32.72 0.93
CA GLN A 446 -3.73 32.16 -0.36
C GLN A 446 -4.06 30.66 -0.49
N ALA A 447 -3.96 29.90 0.60
CA ALA A 447 -4.29 28.47 0.61
C ALA A 447 -5.80 28.23 0.40
N LEU A 448 -6.63 29.00 1.11
CA LEU A 448 -8.10 28.90 1.04
C LEU A 448 -8.63 29.34 -0.32
N GLU A 449 -8.12 30.46 -0.86
CA GLU A 449 -8.47 30.92 -2.20
C GLU A 449 -8.16 29.83 -3.25
N ARG A 450 -6.96 29.23 -3.19
CA ARG A 450 -6.61 28.14 -4.12
C ARG A 450 -7.45 26.87 -3.92
N ARG A 451 -7.93 26.63 -2.71
CA ARG A 451 -8.79 25.47 -2.41
C ARG A 451 -10.18 25.68 -2.95
N TYR A 452 -10.75 26.86 -2.75
CA TYR A 452 -12.16 27.16 -2.97
C TYR A 452 -12.43 28.05 -4.20
N SER A 453 -11.40 28.57 -4.88
CA SER A 453 -11.55 29.38 -6.11
C SER A 453 -12.14 28.63 -7.31
N LYS A 454 -12.08 27.30 -7.30
CA LYS A 454 -12.68 26.45 -8.34
C LYS A 454 -14.05 25.99 -7.89
N GLN A 455 -14.99 25.92 -8.83
CA GLN A 455 -16.29 25.32 -8.57
C GLN A 455 -16.08 23.90 -8.03
N LEU A 456 -16.45 23.70 -6.77
CA LEU A 456 -16.35 22.40 -6.12
C LEU A 456 -17.62 21.59 -6.41
N ASP A 457 -17.45 20.29 -6.62
CA ASP A 457 -18.58 19.37 -6.58
C ASP A 457 -19.29 19.51 -5.22
N ILE A 458 -20.60 19.47 -5.20
CA ILE A 458 -21.44 19.65 -4.00
C ILE A 458 -21.00 18.70 -2.87
N GLU A 459 -20.61 17.46 -3.21
CA GLU A 459 -20.14 16.44 -2.27
C GLU A 459 -18.77 16.78 -1.64
N LYS A 460 -18.01 17.69 -2.24
CA LYS A 460 -16.68 18.11 -1.75
C LYS A 460 -16.72 19.36 -0.88
N ILE A 461 -17.87 20.01 -0.76
CA ILE A 461 -18.04 21.13 0.16
C ILE A 461 -18.02 20.56 1.60
N PRO A 462 -17.11 21.05 2.48
CA PRO A 462 -17.03 20.52 3.85
C PRO A 462 -18.21 20.96 4.71
N ASP A 463 -18.54 20.18 5.74
CA ASP A 463 -19.48 20.55 6.79
C ASP A 463 -18.78 21.35 7.89
N VAL A 464 -17.51 21.03 8.13
CA VAL A 464 -16.67 21.70 9.12
C VAL A 464 -15.29 21.99 8.53
N VAL A 465 -14.79 23.20 8.75
CA VAL A 465 -13.41 23.61 8.43
C VAL A 465 -12.70 23.97 9.72
N PHE A 466 -11.65 23.23 10.03
CA PHE A 466 -10.75 23.51 11.13
C PHE A 466 -9.56 24.35 10.66
N ILE A 467 -9.18 25.33 11.44
CA ILE A 467 -7.98 26.17 11.24
C ILE A 467 -7.04 25.91 12.42
N ASP A 468 -5.84 25.34 12.19
CA ASP A 468 -4.80 25.21 13.22
C ASP A 468 -4.20 26.60 13.46
N GLY A 469 -4.87 27.38 14.29
CA GLY A 469 -4.50 28.77 14.55
C GLY A 469 -5.46 29.52 15.45
N GLY A 470 -5.07 30.74 15.77
CA GLY A 470 -5.84 31.62 16.63
C GLY A 470 -6.93 32.42 15.89
N LYS A 471 -7.57 33.34 16.65
CA LYS A 471 -8.70 34.16 16.21
C LYS A 471 -8.46 34.91 14.89
N GLY A 472 -7.26 35.45 14.68
CA GLY A 472 -6.95 36.20 13.45
C GLY A 472 -6.91 35.33 12.21
N GLN A 473 -6.33 34.12 12.29
CA GLN A 473 -6.33 33.15 11.16
C GLN A 473 -7.75 32.65 10.86
N LEU A 474 -8.56 32.42 11.90
CA LEU A 474 -9.96 32.04 11.76
C LEU A 474 -10.78 33.14 11.07
N ASN A 475 -10.61 34.40 11.49
CA ASN A 475 -11.30 35.53 10.86
C ASN A 475 -10.92 35.68 9.37
N ARG A 476 -9.65 35.51 9.06
CA ARG A 476 -9.21 35.54 7.65
C ARG A 476 -9.80 34.38 6.84
N ALA A 477 -9.90 33.20 7.44
CA ALA A 477 -10.57 32.07 6.80
C ALA A 477 -12.07 32.35 6.56
N TYR A 478 -12.74 32.94 7.52
CA TYR A 478 -14.14 33.33 7.42
C TYR A 478 -14.37 34.35 6.28
N GLU A 479 -13.54 35.39 6.19
CA GLU A 479 -13.64 36.41 5.12
C GLU A 479 -13.58 35.77 3.72
N ILE A 480 -12.72 34.78 3.51
CA ILE A 480 -12.53 34.18 2.20
C ILE A 480 -13.63 33.13 1.92
N ILE A 481 -13.91 32.27 2.84
CA ILE A 481 -14.88 31.18 2.63
C ILE A 481 -16.30 31.75 2.49
N SER A 482 -16.63 32.81 3.23
CA SER A 482 -17.97 33.44 3.17
C SER A 482 -18.29 34.05 1.80
N GLN A 483 -17.29 34.44 1.01
CA GLN A 483 -17.49 34.93 -0.35
C GLN A 483 -18.13 33.88 -1.28
N HIS A 484 -17.95 32.57 -0.97
CA HIS A 484 -18.48 31.47 -1.75
C HIS A 484 -19.84 30.96 -1.26
N TRP A 485 -20.39 31.47 -0.15
CA TRP A 485 -21.63 30.97 0.46
C TRP A 485 -22.88 31.18 -0.39
N GLN A 486 -22.86 32.12 -1.34
CA GLN A 486 -23.99 32.32 -2.24
C GLN A 486 -24.12 31.16 -3.26
N ASP A 487 -22.99 30.54 -3.60
CA ASP A 487 -22.91 29.51 -4.61
C ASP A 487 -22.99 28.09 -3.99
N TRP A 488 -22.95 28.00 -2.65
CA TRP A 488 -22.89 26.72 -1.95
C TRP A 488 -24.24 26.33 -1.34
N PRO A 489 -24.67 25.07 -1.47
CA PRO A 489 -25.93 24.59 -0.87
C PRO A 489 -25.89 24.50 0.66
N LYS A 490 -24.70 24.56 1.26
CA LYS A 490 -24.48 24.55 2.71
C LYS A 490 -23.34 25.48 3.11
N ARG A 491 -23.41 25.99 4.35
CA ARG A 491 -22.39 26.85 4.93
C ARG A 491 -21.54 26.05 5.91
N PRO A 492 -20.23 25.85 5.67
CA PRO A 492 -19.35 25.17 6.60
C PRO A 492 -19.30 25.86 7.97
N ARG A 493 -19.25 25.08 9.05
CA ARG A 493 -18.90 25.60 10.37
C ARG A 493 -17.37 25.78 10.42
N LEU A 494 -16.90 26.97 10.72
CA LEU A 494 -15.48 27.29 10.85
C LEU A 494 -15.09 27.28 12.32
N ILE A 495 -13.97 26.61 12.66
CA ILE A 495 -13.48 26.52 14.04
C ILE A 495 -11.97 26.67 14.05
N GLY A 496 -11.48 27.60 14.86
CA GLY A 496 -10.07 27.74 15.17
C GLY A 496 -9.67 26.77 16.28
N ILE A 497 -8.54 26.10 16.12
CA ILE A 497 -7.92 25.27 17.14
C ILE A 497 -6.63 25.97 17.59
N ALA A 498 -6.70 26.73 18.69
CA ALA A 498 -5.54 27.39 19.24
C ALA A 498 -4.83 26.51 20.28
N LYS A 499 -3.49 26.57 20.29
CA LYS A 499 -2.70 25.90 21.31
C LYS A 499 -2.86 26.65 22.64
N GLY A 500 -3.27 25.96 23.69
CA GLY A 500 -3.37 26.54 25.01
C GLY A 500 -2.05 27.17 25.50
N VAL A 501 -2.12 28.08 26.45
CA VAL A 501 -0.99 28.85 27.00
C VAL A 501 0.22 27.97 27.36
N THR A 502 -0.02 26.75 27.85
CA THR A 502 1.02 25.79 28.26
C THR A 502 1.55 24.91 27.11
N ARG A 503 0.98 24.99 25.90
CA ARG A 503 1.29 24.15 24.73
C ARG A 503 1.23 22.63 25.01
N LYS A 504 0.57 22.20 26.07
CA LYS A 504 0.37 20.78 26.39
C LYS A 504 -0.80 20.23 25.57
N PRO A 505 -0.70 19.02 24.99
CA PRO A 505 -1.83 18.35 24.35
C PRO A 505 -2.99 18.15 25.35
N GLY A 506 -4.22 18.34 24.91
CA GLY A 506 -5.41 18.22 25.76
C GLY A 506 -5.91 19.53 26.36
N LEU A 507 -5.22 20.65 26.12
CA LEU A 507 -5.61 21.99 26.59
C LEU A 507 -5.81 22.95 25.39
N GLU A 508 -6.29 22.43 24.28
CA GLU A 508 -6.62 23.24 23.10
C GLU A 508 -7.84 24.13 23.38
N THR A 509 -7.76 25.37 22.91
CA THR A 509 -8.87 26.32 22.92
C THR A 509 -9.58 26.27 21.59
N LEU A 510 -10.86 26.02 21.59
CA LEU A 510 -11.72 26.09 20.42
C LEU A 510 -12.27 27.51 20.30
N ILE A 511 -12.13 28.09 19.11
CA ILE A 511 -12.57 29.45 18.84
C ILE A 511 -13.61 29.40 17.73
N THR A 512 -14.79 29.95 18.00
CA THR A 512 -15.85 30.10 16.99
C THR A 512 -15.69 31.41 16.21
N THR A 513 -16.38 31.53 15.08
CA THR A 513 -16.41 32.79 14.29
C THR A 513 -16.99 33.97 15.05
N ASP A 514 -17.83 33.73 16.03
CA ASP A 514 -18.42 34.77 16.90
C ASP A 514 -17.45 35.19 18.01
N GLY A 515 -16.28 34.57 18.07
CA GLY A 515 -15.21 34.88 19.02
C GLY A 515 -15.36 34.21 20.39
N GLU A 516 -16.30 33.29 20.53
CA GLU A 516 -16.45 32.47 21.74
C GLU A 516 -15.28 31.47 21.85
N GLU A 517 -14.73 31.37 23.03
CA GLU A 517 -13.69 30.42 23.35
C GLU A 517 -14.23 29.33 24.27
N SER A 518 -13.96 28.07 23.93
CA SER A 518 -14.38 26.93 24.73
C SER A 518 -13.25 25.91 24.88
N HIS A 519 -13.30 25.17 26.00
CA HIS A 519 -12.38 24.06 26.28
C HIS A 519 -13.18 22.78 26.45
N LEU A 520 -12.68 21.70 25.87
CA LEU A 520 -13.27 20.39 26.08
C LEU A 520 -12.47 19.62 27.14
N PRO A 521 -13.11 18.70 27.88
CA PRO A 521 -12.41 17.76 28.74
C PRO A 521 -11.35 16.98 27.94
N SER A 522 -10.23 16.68 28.57
CA SER A 522 -9.08 16.02 27.90
C SER A 522 -9.41 14.60 27.40
N ASP A 523 -10.45 13.99 27.94
CA ASP A 523 -10.96 12.65 27.56
C ASP A 523 -12.13 12.70 26.59
N ALA A 524 -12.59 13.89 26.17
CA ALA A 524 -13.72 14.04 25.25
C ALA A 524 -13.40 13.42 23.88
N PRO A 525 -14.23 12.48 23.38
CA PRO A 525 -14.05 11.89 22.06
C PRO A 525 -13.99 12.91 20.92
N ALA A 526 -14.80 13.99 20.99
CA ALA A 526 -14.75 15.09 20.03
C ALA A 526 -13.39 15.79 19.99
N LEU A 527 -12.77 16.04 21.17
CA LEU A 527 -11.44 16.62 21.25
C LEU A 527 -10.38 15.72 20.59
N HIS A 528 -10.44 14.41 20.84
CA HIS A 528 -9.54 13.44 20.20
C HIS A 528 -9.67 13.40 18.68
N LEU A 529 -10.88 13.63 18.13
CA LEU A 529 -11.06 13.72 16.69
C LEU A 529 -10.43 15.00 16.12
N MET A 530 -10.62 16.12 16.80
CA MET A 530 -10.03 17.41 16.41
C MET A 530 -8.50 17.40 16.50
N GLN A 531 -7.94 16.79 17.55
CA GLN A 531 -6.50 16.58 17.67
C GLN A 531 -5.98 15.69 16.53
N HIS A 532 -6.67 14.60 16.21
CA HIS A 532 -6.28 13.70 15.14
C HIS A 532 -6.25 14.41 13.77
N ILE A 533 -7.27 15.20 13.43
CA ILE A 533 -7.30 15.92 12.15
C ILE A 533 -6.22 17.03 12.10
N ARG A 534 -6.01 17.74 13.22
CA ARG A 534 -4.94 18.75 13.34
C ARG A 534 -3.55 18.11 13.19
N ASP A 535 -3.28 17.03 13.90
CA ASP A 535 -1.98 16.35 13.87
C ASP A 535 -1.69 15.76 12.49
N GLU A 536 -2.69 15.24 11.78
CA GLU A 536 -2.55 14.81 10.38
C GLU A 536 -2.22 16.01 9.47
N SER A 537 -2.83 17.19 9.67
CA SER A 537 -2.52 18.39 8.91
C SER A 537 -1.07 18.83 9.14
N HIS A 538 -0.66 18.91 10.39
CA HIS A 538 0.70 19.26 10.77
C HIS A 538 1.74 18.26 10.23
N ASN A 539 1.50 16.97 10.38
CA ASN A 539 2.37 15.92 9.83
C ASN A 539 2.45 15.98 8.31
N HIS A 540 1.34 16.30 7.64
CA HIS A 540 1.30 16.45 6.19
C HIS A 540 2.15 17.65 5.75
N ALA A 541 2.10 18.78 6.44
CA ALA A 541 2.95 19.96 6.19
C ALA A 541 4.44 19.63 6.39
N ILE A 542 4.81 19.03 7.54
CA ILE A 542 6.20 18.65 7.86
C ILE A 542 6.78 17.70 6.82
N ALA A 543 6.03 16.70 6.35
CA ALA A 543 6.47 15.79 5.32
C ALA A 543 6.79 16.53 4.00
N GLY A 544 6.03 17.60 3.68
CA GLY A 544 6.30 18.49 2.56
C GLY A 544 7.64 19.21 2.70
N HIS A 545 7.90 19.78 3.88
CA HIS A 545 9.17 20.44 4.18
C HIS A 545 10.37 19.51 4.11
N ARG A 546 10.27 18.30 4.65
CA ARG A 546 11.34 17.29 4.57
C ARG A 546 11.65 16.91 3.13
N ALA A 547 10.62 16.72 2.28
CA ALA A 547 10.80 16.42 0.87
C ALA A 547 11.45 17.60 0.12
N LYS A 548 11.04 18.83 0.40
CA LYS A 548 11.59 20.05 -0.22
C LYS A 548 13.04 20.29 0.22
N ARG A 549 13.35 20.20 1.53
CA ARG A 549 14.72 20.28 2.05
C ARG A 549 15.63 19.19 1.49
N GLY A 550 15.14 17.97 1.35
CA GLY A 550 15.88 16.88 0.70
C GLY A 550 16.21 17.20 -0.76
N LYS A 551 15.30 17.88 -1.46
CA LYS A 551 15.50 18.34 -2.84
C LYS A 551 16.47 19.54 -2.90
N THR A 552 16.30 20.54 -2.04
CA THR A 552 17.16 21.75 -1.97
C THR A 552 18.57 21.42 -1.50
N ARG A 553 18.76 20.56 -0.49
CA ARG A 553 20.11 20.10 -0.08
C ARG A 553 20.82 19.30 -1.17
N ARG A 554 20.10 18.59 -2.02
CA ARG A 554 20.68 17.87 -3.18
C ARG A 554 21.03 18.82 -4.32
N THR A 555 20.31 19.95 -4.45
CA THR A 555 20.52 20.95 -5.48
C THR A 555 21.58 21.98 -5.08
N SER A 556 21.59 22.49 -3.86
CA SER A 556 22.44 23.61 -3.45
C SER A 556 23.93 23.30 -3.40
N ALA A 557 24.33 22.06 -3.09
CA ALA A 557 25.76 21.70 -3.02
C ALA A 557 26.46 21.58 -4.39
N LEU A 558 25.69 21.49 -5.48
CA LEU A 558 26.22 21.37 -6.84
C LEU A 558 25.83 22.55 -7.75
N GLU A 559 24.92 23.41 -7.30
CA GLU A 559 24.41 24.54 -8.10
C GLU A 559 25.39 25.72 -8.18
N GLY A 560 26.27 25.86 -7.18
CA GLY A 560 27.29 26.91 -7.14
C GLY A 560 28.55 26.57 -7.95
N ILE A 561 28.65 25.38 -8.54
CA ILE A 561 29.84 24.96 -9.27
C ILE A 561 29.67 25.30 -10.76
N GLU A 562 30.54 26.18 -11.27
CA GLU A 562 30.52 26.61 -12.66
C GLU A 562 30.69 25.40 -13.60
N GLY A 563 29.84 25.32 -14.64
CA GLY A 563 29.80 24.20 -15.58
C GLY A 563 28.89 23.05 -15.21
N ILE A 564 28.20 23.05 -14.04
CA ILE A 564 27.25 22.01 -13.65
C ILE A 564 25.80 22.48 -13.89
N GLY A 565 25.28 22.18 -15.08
CA GLY A 565 23.85 22.33 -15.36
C GLY A 565 22.99 21.16 -14.83
N PRO A 566 21.64 21.26 -14.93
CA PRO A 566 20.70 20.24 -14.40
C PRO A 566 20.98 18.81 -14.90
N LYS A 567 21.36 18.65 -16.17
CA LYS A 567 21.67 17.34 -16.78
C LYS A 567 22.94 16.70 -16.19
N ARG A 568 24.02 17.49 -16.06
CA ARG A 568 25.28 17.02 -15.47
C ARG A 568 25.12 16.69 -14.00
N ARG A 569 24.36 17.48 -13.26
CA ARG A 569 24.02 17.23 -11.86
C ARG A 569 23.25 15.91 -11.68
N GLN A 570 22.24 15.69 -12.50
CA GLN A 570 21.49 14.43 -12.47
C GLN A 570 22.39 13.23 -12.81
N ALA A 571 23.26 13.37 -13.78
CA ALA A 571 24.24 12.34 -14.14
C ALA A 571 25.21 12.04 -13.00
N LEU A 572 25.79 13.07 -12.37
CA LEU A 572 26.68 12.94 -11.20
C LEU A 572 26.01 12.20 -10.04
N LEU A 573 24.80 12.63 -9.63
CA LEU A 573 24.09 12.02 -8.50
C LEU A 573 23.64 10.59 -8.80
N LYS A 574 23.23 10.32 -10.04
CA LYS A 574 22.81 8.99 -10.49
C LYS A 574 24.00 8.04 -10.59
N TYR A 575 25.10 8.50 -11.13
CA TYR A 575 26.29 7.71 -11.38
C TYR A 575 27.05 7.36 -10.08
N MET A 576 27.14 8.33 -9.16
CA MET A 576 27.80 8.15 -7.86
C MET A 576 26.92 7.51 -6.79
N GLY A 577 25.58 7.39 -7.03
CA GLY A 577 24.66 6.84 -6.05
C GLY A 577 24.21 7.83 -4.96
N GLY A 578 24.49 9.13 -5.13
CA GLY A 578 24.05 10.20 -4.25
C GLY A 578 25.13 11.21 -3.89
N LEU A 579 24.72 12.29 -3.22
CA LEU A 579 25.61 13.39 -2.86
C LEU A 579 26.69 12.97 -1.83
N GLN A 580 26.37 12.09 -0.90
CA GLN A 580 27.33 11.61 0.10
C GLN A 580 28.46 10.81 -0.52
N GLU A 581 28.14 9.99 -1.51
CA GLU A 581 29.13 9.21 -2.25
C GLU A 581 29.97 10.11 -3.18
N LEU A 582 29.32 11.12 -3.80
CA LEU A 582 30.02 12.11 -4.60
C LEU A 582 31.02 12.93 -3.76
N LYS A 583 30.68 13.29 -2.53
CA LYS A 583 31.60 13.96 -1.60
C LYS A 583 32.80 13.10 -1.17
N ARG A 584 32.69 11.78 -1.26
CA ARG A 584 33.74 10.82 -0.92
C ARG A 584 34.58 10.37 -2.11
N ALA A 585 34.10 10.67 -3.32
CA ALA A 585 34.74 10.27 -4.55
C ALA A 585 36.00 11.10 -4.81
N SER A 586 36.98 10.51 -5.48
CA SER A 586 38.15 11.22 -5.99
C SER A 586 37.82 11.98 -7.27
N ALA A 587 38.64 12.95 -7.66
CA ALA A 587 38.49 13.67 -8.93
C ALA A 587 38.53 12.71 -10.15
N GLU A 588 39.31 11.65 -10.08
CA GLU A 588 39.40 10.61 -11.11
C GLU A 588 38.11 9.78 -11.22
N GLU A 589 37.46 9.49 -10.08
CA GLU A 589 36.14 8.81 -10.03
C GLU A 589 35.04 9.70 -10.61
N ILE A 590 35.07 10.99 -10.29
CA ILE A 590 34.11 12.00 -10.79
C ILE A 590 34.31 12.19 -12.32
N ALA A 591 35.51 12.17 -12.83
CA ALA A 591 35.81 12.30 -14.26
C ALA A 591 35.25 11.14 -15.13
N LYS A 592 34.94 9.98 -14.51
CA LYS A 592 34.29 8.85 -15.20
C LYS A 592 32.81 9.07 -15.50
N VAL A 593 32.21 10.11 -14.97
CA VAL A 593 30.79 10.43 -15.21
C VAL A 593 30.62 10.97 -16.64
N PRO A 594 29.75 10.38 -17.48
CA PRO A 594 29.54 10.84 -18.85
C PRO A 594 29.19 12.34 -18.90
N GLY A 595 29.98 13.09 -19.71
CA GLY A 595 29.83 14.54 -19.88
C GLY A 595 30.53 15.41 -18.82
N ILE A 596 31.39 14.83 -17.98
CA ILE A 596 32.28 15.53 -17.04
C ILE A 596 33.73 15.40 -17.55
N SER A 597 34.38 16.53 -17.80
CA SER A 597 35.78 16.59 -18.14
C SER A 597 36.65 16.48 -16.88
N HIS A 598 37.91 16.11 -17.03
CA HIS A 598 38.86 15.99 -15.91
C HIS A 598 39.03 17.31 -15.14
N SER A 599 39.06 18.43 -15.83
CA SER A 599 39.12 19.77 -15.24
C SER A 599 37.84 20.13 -14.46
N LEU A 600 36.68 19.74 -14.99
CA LEU A 600 35.40 19.94 -14.27
C LEU A 600 35.28 19.02 -13.05
N ALA A 601 35.81 17.78 -13.13
CA ALA A 601 35.85 16.84 -12.02
C ALA A 601 36.72 17.37 -10.86
N GLU A 602 37.86 17.97 -11.17
CA GLU A 602 38.72 18.61 -10.18
C GLU A 602 38.03 19.79 -9.49
N ASN A 603 37.33 20.66 -10.24
CA ASN A 603 36.54 21.75 -9.68
C ASN A 603 35.42 21.24 -8.76
N ILE A 604 34.74 20.15 -9.15
CA ILE A 604 33.73 19.51 -8.33
C ILE A 604 34.32 18.97 -7.02
N TYR A 605 35.45 18.29 -7.13
CA TYR A 605 36.14 17.72 -5.97
C TYR A 605 36.58 18.78 -4.98
N GLN A 606 37.17 19.88 -5.45
CA GLN A 606 37.58 21.00 -4.61
C GLN A 606 36.37 21.69 -3.94
N ALA A 607 35.33 21.95 -4.71
CA ALA A 607 34.10 22.62 -4.19
C ALA A 607 33.31 21.77 -3.17
N LEU A 608 33.45 20.44 -3.22
CA LEU A 608 32.74 19.55 -2.28
C LEU A 608 33.56 19.22 -1.01
N LYS A 609 34.87 19.54 -0.98
CA LYS A 609 35.73 19.39 0.20
C LYS A 609 35.85 20.64 1.06
N GLN A 610 35.47 21.80 0.54
CA GLN A 610 35.21 23.01 1.31
C GLN A 610 33.89 22.90 2.05
#